data_c9d3834bcbbe11ee7e6701e2de209cba
#
_entry.id   c9d3834bcbbe11ee7e6701e2de209cba
#
_cell.length_a   1.000
_cell.length_b   1.000
_cell.length_c   1.000
_cell.angle_alpha   90.00
_cell.angle_beta   90.00
_cell.angle_gamma   90.00
#
_symmetry.space_group_name_H-M   'P 1'
#
loop_
_entity.id
_entity.type
_entity.pdbx_description
1 polymer ?
#
loop_
_entity_poly.entity_id
_entity_poly.type
_entity_poly.pdbx_seq_one_letter_code
_entity_poly.pdbx_strand_id
1 'polypeptide(L)'
;QLNSFGCGIDAVTTDQVEEIMAQYGKLYTVLKIDEGANLGAIRIRLRSLKAAVNERDKQHFVPKKQYEEPAKIIFTKEMRKQHTLLLPMLSPIHQSGLVDVALQASGYQVVCLPSEDREAVNVGLRFVNNDACYPAIISIGQLVEALQSGEYDVENTSVLMTQTGGGCRATNYIPLLRKALNDAGFPQVPVVSISMGNTGVESNPGFRFTLPMMKRLAVAFLYGDLFERVVYRTRPYEQEAGAVDRLHQEWLEKIAKNVRNGSFSLFNRNMKKIIQDFDQVPLNAIKKPRVGVVGEILVKYSPTANNDVVRLLEAEGAEAVVPDIVGFMNYSLYNQIWRYEHLGMAKKSKMIADFAIMAIERLQKPMDKALRASTRFEGIHSIYQLAEQASEIVSIGNHTGEGWFLTGEMIDLLENNVNNIICLQPFGCLPNHVVGKGVMKELRRQYPQANIAAIDYDPGVSIVNQLNRIRLLMATANKALAE
;
A
#
# COMPACT_ATOMS: atom_id res chain seq x y z
N GLN A 1 -9.17 3.13 29.94
CA GLN A 1 -7.94 2.62 29.33
C GLN A 1 -6.91 3.74 29.22
N LEU A 2 -5.65 3.44 29.51
CA LEU A 2 -4.53 4.34 29.30
C LEU A 2 -3.81 3.93 28.01
N ASN A 3 -3.66 4.85 27.07
CA ASN A 3 -3.01 4.59 25.79
C ASN A 3 -1.83 5.53 25.60
N SER A 4 -0.74 5.03 25.02
CA SER A 4 0.30 5.90 24.47
C SER A 4 -0.16 6.47 23.12
N PHE A 5 0.05 7.77 22.92
CA PHE A 5 -0.24 8.39 21.63
C PHE A 5 0.61 7.73 20.51
N GLY A 6 -0.03 7.38 19.41
CA GLY A 6 0.65 6.74 18.27
C GLY A 6 0.99 5.26 18.46
N CYS A 7 0.65 4.62 19.60
CA CYS A 7 0.86 3.18 19.77
C CYS A 7 -0.04 2.37 18.84
N GLY A 8 0.54 1.60 17.92
CA GLY A 8 -0.21 0.83 16.93
C GLY A 8 -1.08 -0.27 17.54
N ILE A 9 -0.62 -0.92 18.60
CA ILE A 9 -1.38 -1.95 19.31
C ILE A 9 -2.56 -1.33 20.05
N ASP A 10 -2.35 -0.22 20.75
CA ASP A 10 -3.42 0.50 21.45
C ASP A 10 -4.49 1.02 20.49
N ALA A 11 -4.11 1.50 19.32
CA ALA A 11 -5.06 1.97 18.31
C ALA A 11 -6.08 0.89 17.89
N VAL A 12 -5.62 -0.35 17.75
CA VAL A 12 -6.47 -1.49 17.39
C VAL A 12 -7.27 -2.00 18.59
N THR A 13 -6.61 -2.22 19.74
CA THR A 13 -7.27 -2.75 20.93
C THR A 13 -8.28 -1.78 21.53
N THR A 14 -8.04 -0.48 21.42
CA THR A 14 -8.97 0.54 21.90
C THR A 14 -10.29 0.49 21.16
N ASP A 15 -10.24 0.44 19.83
CA ASP A 15 -11.43 0.38 18.98
C ASP A 15 -12.26 -0.88 19.28
N GLN A 16 -11.61 -2.05 19.38
CA GLN A 16 -12.29 -3.30 19.72
C GLN A 16 -12.88 -3.31 21.14
N VAL A 17 -12.15 -2.77 22.12
CA VAL A 17 -12.66 -2.70 23.51
C VAL A 17 -13.84 -1.71 23.60
N GLU A 18 -13.78 -0.58 22.92
CA GLU A 18 -14.88 0.40 22.87
C GLU A 18 -16.15 -0.25 22.32
N GLU A 19 -16.03 -0.98 21.22
CA GLU A 19 -17.14 -1.70 20.61
C GLU A 19 -17.74 -2.76 21.57
N ILE A 20 -16.91 -3.61 22.20
CA ILE A 20 -17.35 -4.58 23.18
C ILE A 20 -18.05 -3.90 24.35
N MET A 21 -17.46 -2.82 24.88
CA MET A 21 -18.05 -2.10 26.00
C MET A 21 -19.42 -1.48 25.65
N ALA A 22 -19.53 -0.95 24.42
CA ALA A 22 -20.81 -0.41 23.89
C ALA A 22 -21.86 -1.51 23.74
N GLN A 23 -21.50 -2.68 23.20
CA GLN A 23 -22.40 -3.83 23.07
C GLN A 23 -23.04 -4.25 24.40
N TYR A 24 -22.27 -4.15 25.48
CA TYR A 24 -22.74 -4.47 26.83
C TYR A 24 -23.27 -3.28 27.61
N GLY A 25 -23.45 -2.12 26.98
CA GLY A 25 -23.92 -0.90 27.64
C GLY A 25 -22.98 -0.40 28.74
N LYS A 26 -21.70 -0.74 28.70
CA LYS A 26 -20.68 -0.32 29.67
C LYS A 26 -20.13 1.06 29.34
N LEU A 27 -19.80 1.84 30.36
CA LEU A 27 -19.05 3.09 30.16
C LEU A 27 -17.58 2.78 29.89
N TYR A 28 -17.04 3.51 28.93
CA TYR A 28 -15.65 3.38 28.51
C TYR A 28 -15.06 4.76 28.24
N THR A 29 -13.80 4.94 28.60
CA THR A 29 -13.09 6.18 28.35
C THR A 29 -11.61 5.88 28.09
N VAL A 30 -11.07 6.49 27.07
CA VAL A 30 -9.66 6.39 26.68
C VAL A 30 -8.94 7.66 27.09
N LEU A 31 -7.82 7.52 27.78
CA LEU A 31 -6.89 8.58 28.11
C LEU A 31 -5.62 8.39 27.30
N LYS A 32 -5.38 9.26 26.31
CA LYS A 32 -4.14 9.27 25.54
C LYS A 32 -3.10 10.07 26.30
N ILE A 33 -1.94 9.46 26.52
CA ILE A 33 -0.84 10.02 27.32
C ILE A 33 0.42 10.03 26.46
N ASP A 34 1.03 11.20 26.37
CA ASP A 34 2.35 11.42 25.77
C ASP A 34 3.08 12.53 26.53
N GLU A 35 4.28 12.87 26.11
CA GLU A 35 5.08 13.95 26.71
C GLU A 35 4.43 15.33 26.60
N GLY A 36 3.56 15.54 25.61
CA GLY A 36 2.78 16.77 25.42
C GLY A 36 1.39 16.75 26.04
N ALA A 37 1.01 15.66 26.73
CA ALA A 37 -0.34 15.45 27.22
C ALA A 37 -0.78 16.52 28.23
N ASN A 38 -1.87 17.21 27.90
CA ASN A 38 -2.44 18.23 28.77
C ASN A 38 -3.28 17.58 29.88
N LEU A 39 -2.82 17.73 31.14
CA LEU A 39 -3.53 17.24 32.32
C LEU A 39 -4.96 17.82 32.45
N GLY A 40 -5.23 18.99 31.88
CA GLY A 40 -6.58 19.57 31.83
C GLY A 40 -7.55 18.72 31.04
N ALA A 41 -7.16 18.27 29.86
CA ALA A 41 -7.98 17.40 29.02
C ALA A 41 -8.23 16.03 29.68
N ILE A 42 -7.23 15.45 30.33
CA ILE A 42 -7.36 14.19 31.09
C ILE A 42 -8.35 14.38 32.24
N ARG A 43 -8.23 15.47 33.02
CA ARG A 43 -9.16 15.78 34.11
C ARG A 43 -10.61 15.95 33.65
N ILE A 44 -10.83 16.60 32.50
CA ILE A 44 -12.17 16.74 31.91
C ILE A 44 -12.76 15.39 31.59
N ARG A 45 -12.03 14.51 30.89
CA ARG A 45 -12.49 13.15 30.54
C ARG A 45 -12.81 12.30 31.78
N LEU A 46 -11.98 12.37 32.85
CA LEU A 46 -12.25 11.69 34.10
C LEU A 46 -13.46 12.24 34.83
N ARG A 47 -13.66 13.55 34.83
CA ARG A 47 -14.85 14.18 35.40
C ARG A 47 -16.12 13.80 34.63
N SER A 48 -16.07 13.77 33.31
CA SER A 48 -17.19 13.32 32.46
C SER A 48 -17.54 11.86 32.74
N LEU A 49 -16.53 10.96 32.81
CA LEU A 49 -16.75 9.57 33.18
C LEU A 49 -17.41 9.44 34.55
N LYS A 50 -16.89 10.15 35.57
CA LYS A 50 -17.46 10.16 36.93
C LYS A 50 -18.89 10.67 36.92
N ALA A 51 -19.20 11.73 36.18
CA ALA A 51 -20.56 12.24 36.06
C ALA A 51 -21.50 11.21 35.43
N ALA A 52 -21.07 10.56 34.37
CA ALA A 52 -21.87 9.50 33.70
C ALA A 52 -22.09 8.29 34.61
N VAL A 53 -21.09 7.88 35.42
CA VAL A 53 -21.26 6.83 36.44
C VAL A 53 -22.30 7.24 37.47
N ASN A 54 -22.17 8.44 38.06
CA ASN A 54 -23.11 8.94 39.07
C ASN A 54 -24.53 9.06 38.54
N GLU A 55 -24.69 9.45 37.27
CA GLU A 55 -26.01 9.54 36.65
C GLU A 55 -26.66 8.19 36.47
N ARG A 56 -25.88 7.18 36.00
CA ARG A 56 -26.34 5.79 35.88
C ARG A 56 -26.73 5.18 37.26
N ASP A 57 -25.97 5.50 38.29
CA ASP A 57 -26.27 5.05 39.67
C ASP A 57 -27.61 5.63 40.14
N LYS A 58 -27.88 6.92 39.90
CA LYS A 58 -29.17 7.58 40.23
C LYS A 58 -30.34 6.96 39.47
N GLN A 59 -30.12 6.56 38.22
CA GLN A 59 -31.14 5.96 37.35
C GLN A 59 -31.27 4.45 37.59
N HIS A 60 -30.49 3.86 38.50
CA HIS A 60 -30.41 2.39 38.67
C HIS A 60 -30.19 1.65 37.39
N PHE A 61 -29.36 2.21 36.47
CA PHE A 61 -29.08 1.67 35.15
C PHE A 61 -28.37 0.32 35.25
N VAL A 62 -29.01 -0.72 34.68
CA VAL A 62 -28.41 -2.06 34.56
C VAL A 62 -27.91 -2.26 33.14
N PRO A 63 -26.57 -2.38 32.94
CA PRO A 63 -26.02 -2.66 31.63
C PRO A 63 -26.55 -4.00 31.09
N LYS A 64 -27.05 -3.99 29.86
CA LYS A 64 -27.49 -5.19 29.14
C LYS A 64 -26.79 -5.26 27.80
N LYS A 65 -26.61 -6.46 27.26
CA LYS A 65 -26.16 -6.64 25.89
C LYS A 65 -27.17 -6.01 24.96
N GLN A 66 -26.76 -4.99 24.21
CA GLN A 66 -27.65 -4.17 23.35
C GLN A 66 -27.55 -4.56 21.87
N TYR A 67 -26.53 -5.30 21.51
CA TYR A 67 -26.19 -5.55 20.13
C TYR A 67 -25.59 -6.95 19.95
N GLU A 68 -25.96 -7.61 18.89
CA GLU A 68 -25.28 -8.83 18.41
C GLU A 68 -24.56 -8.49 17.10
N GLU A 69 -23.28 -8.86 17.05
CA GLU A 69 -22.48 -8.67 15.85
C GLU A 69 -23.15 -9.39 14.66
N PRO A 70 -23.37 -8.72 13.52
CA PRO A 70 -23.94 -9.35 12.34
C PRO A 70 -23.15 -10.58 11.93
N ALA A 71 -23.85 -11.61 11.48
CA ALA A 71 -23.21 -12.81 10.96
C ALA A 71 -22.32 -12.47 9.77
N LYS A 72 -21.11 -13.02 9.75
CA LYS A 72 -20.19 -12.87 8.61
C LYS A 72 -20.80 -13.48 7.36
N ILE A 73 -20.97 -12.68 6.33
CA ILE A 73 -21.40 -13.17 5.02
C ILE A 73 -20.20 -13.74 4.27
N ILE A 74 -20.29 -15.02 3.93
CA ILE A 74 -19.22 -15.75 3.22
C ILE A 74 -19.44 -15.61 1.72
N PHE A 75 -18.40 -15.20 0.99
CA PHE A 75 -18.43 -15.13 -0.47
C PHE A 75 -18.47 -16.53 -1.08
N THR A 76 -19.61 -16.90 -1.70
CA THR A 76 -19.88 -18.25 -2.22
C THR A 76 -19.48 -18.40 -3.69
N LYS A 77 -19.56 -19.64 -4.22
CA LYS A 77 -19.31 -19.92 -5.63
C LYS A 77 -20.40 -19.34 -6.55
N GLU A 78 -21.62 -19.22 -6.05
CA GLU A 78 -22.77 -18.62 -6.73
C GLU A 78 -22.54 -17.11 -6.87
N MET A 79 -22.19 -16.44 -5.76
CA MET A 79 -21.84 -15.01 -5.72
C MET A 79 -20.72 -14.65 -6.69
N ARG A 80 -19.72 -15.51 -6.89
CA ARG A 80 -18.68 -15.31 -7.88
C ARG A 80 -19.18 -15.00 -9.29
N LYS A 81 -20.35 -15.55 -9.68
CA LYS A 81 -20.92 -15.37 -11.02
C LYS A 81 -21.83 -14.15 -11.12
N GLN A 82 -22.38 -13.70 -10.01
CA GLN A 82 -23.41 -12.68 -9.93
C GLN A 82 -22.90 -11.35 -9.38
N HIS A 83 -21.99 -11.41 -8.39
CA HIS A 83 -21.51 -10.22 -7.71
C HIS A 83 -20.42 -9.50 -8.47
N THR A 84 -20.48 -8.19 -8.47
CA THR A 84 -19.36 -7.31 -8.77
C THR A 84 -18.42 -7.25 -7.56
N LEU A 85 -17.16 -7.52 -7.77
CA LEU A 85 -16.12 -7.50 -6.74
C LEU A 85 -15.37 -6.16 -6.82
N LEU A 86 -15.59 -5.29 -5.84
CA LEU A 86 -14.92 -3.99 -5.76
C LEU A 86 -13.56 -4.11 -5.09
N LEU A 87 -12.55 -3.53 -5.69
CA LEU A 87 -11.17 -3.45 -5.20
C LEU A 87 -10.78 -2.00 -4.96
N PRO A 88 -10.23 -1.66 -3.78
CA PRO A 88 -9.65 -0.34 -3.58
C PRO A 88 -8.41 -0.16 -4.46
N MET A 89 -8.16 1.08 -4.89
CA MET A 89 -7.01 1.41 -5.73
C MET A 89 -5.73 1.50 -4.90
N LEU A 90 -4.79 0.62 -5.21
CA LEU A 90 -3.41 0.70 -4.70
C LEU A 90 -2.51 1.45 -5.69
N SER A 91 -2.50 1.02 -6.94
CA SER A 91 -1.63 1.55 -7.99
C SER A 91 -2.35 1.55 -9.34
N PRO A 92 -2.69 2.72 -9.89
CA PRO A 92 -3.36 2.80 -11.18
C PRO A 92 -2.60 2.09 -12.31
N ILE A 93 -1.28 2.25 -12.35
CA ILE A 93 -0.43 1.68 -13.40
C ILE A 93 -0.37 0.14 -13.37
N HIS A 94 -0.67 -0.48 -12.21
CA HIS A 94 -0.70 -1.94 -12.06
C HIS A 94 -2.13 -2.51 -12.12
N GLN A 95 -3.13 -1.75 -11.68
CA GLN A 95 -4.48 -2.27 -11.55
C GLN A 95 -5.34 -2.02 -12.79
N SER A 96 -5.28 -0.79 -13.36
CA SER A 96 -6.14 -0.42 -14.48
C SER A 96 -5.64 -1.03 -15.80
N GLY A 97 -6.44 -1.88 -16.40
CA GLY A 97 -6.11 -2.59 -17.65
C GLY A 97 -5.18 -3.80 -17.47
N LEU A 98 -4.75 -4.13 -16.26
CA LEU A 98 -3.84 -5.23 -15.95
C LEU A 98 -4.43 -6.21 -14.92
N VAL A 99 -4.43 -5.86 -13.64
CA VAL A 99 -4.94 -6.75 -12.57
C VAL A 99 -6.44 -6.99 -12.71
N ASP A 100 -7.21 -5.95 -13.02
CA ASP A 100 -8.64 -6.05 -13.33
C ASP A 100 -8.90 -7.05 -14.49
N VAL A 101 -8.18 -6.90 -15.61
CA VAL A 101 -8.27 -7.80 -16.77
C VAL A 101 -7.88 -9.24 -16.42
N ALA A 102 -6.84 -9.42 -15.59
CA ALA A 102 -6.41 -10.75 -15.14
C ALA A 102 -7.46 -11.46 -14.28
N LEU A 103 -8.12 -10.72 -13.38
CA LEU A 103 -9.18 -11.22 -12.51
C LEU A 103 -10.47 -11.49 -13.31
N GLN A 104 -10.86 -10.59 -14.22
CA GLN A 104 -12.01 -10.77 -15.11
C GLN A 104 -11.83 -12.01 -15.98
N ALA A 105 -10.65 -12.21 -16.59
CA ALA A 105 -10.33 -13.41 -17.35
C ALA A 105 -10.31 -14.70 -16.50
N SER A 106 -10.24 -14.55 -15.18
CA SER A 106 -10.30 -15.65 -14.22
C SER A 106 -11.72 -15.94 -13.73
N GLY A 107 -12.73 -15.25 -14.28
CA GLY A 107 -14.15 -15.51 -14.05
C GLY A 107 -14.73 -14.74 -12.84
N TYR A 108 -14.19 -13.57 -12.55
CA TYR A 108 -14.75 -12.61 -11.58
C TYR A 108 -15.24 -11.36 -12.33
N GLN A 109 -16.34 -10.78 -11.88
CA GLN A 109 -16.73 -9.44 -12.29
C GLN A 109 -16.03 -8.47 -11.34
N VAL A 110 -15.00 -7.78 -11.82
CA VAL A 110 -14.11 -6.95 -10.97
C VAL A 110 -14.12 -5.52 -11.44
N VAL A 111 -14.20 -4.60 -10.49
CA VAL A 111 -13.99 -3.17 -10.68
C VAL A 111 -12.90 -2.71 -9.71
N CYS A 112 -11.80 -2.21 -10.23
CA CYS A 112 -10.84 -1.43 -9.47
C CYS A 112 -11.37 -0.01 -9.34
N LEU A 113 -11.60 0.44 -8.11
CA LEU A 113 -12.18 1.75 -7.86
C LEU A 113 -11.23 2.88 -8.33
N PRO A 114 -11.75 4.00 -8.82
CA PRO A 114 -10.89 5.13 -9.22
C PRO A 114 -10.16 5.71 -8.02
N SER A 115 -9.06 6.43 -8.29
CA SER A 115 -8.21 7.08 -7.28
C SER A 115 -8.11 8.58 -7.63
N GLU A 116 -9.25 9.27 -7.66
CA GLU A 116 -9.32 10.60 -8.27
C GLU A 116 -9.51 11.73 -7.27
N ASP A 117 -10.10 11.49 -6.10
CA ASP A 117 -10.39 12.57 -5.15
C ASP A 117 -10.18 12.20 -3.67
N ARG A 118 -10.43 13.17 -2.80
CA ARG A 118 -10.31 13.02 -1.34
C ARG A 118 -11.62 12.63 -0.65
N GLU A 119 -12.73 12.42 -1.38
CA GLU A 119 -14.00 12.09 -0.74
C GLU A 119 -13.90 10.72 -0.05
N ALA A 120 -13.18 9.78 -0.62
CA ALA A 120 -12.86 8.51 0.05
C ALA A 120 -12.24 8.70 1.44
N VAL A 121 -11.38 9.73 1.62
CA VAL A 121 -10.80 10.06 2.94
C VAL A 121 -11.89 10.56 3.89
N ASN A 122 -12.77 11.44 3.42
CA ASN A 122 -13.85 11.99 4.23
C ASN A 122 -14.85 10.92 4.66
N VAL A 123 -15.22 10.02 3.73
CA VAL A 123 -16.08 8.87 4.02
C VAL A 123 -15.39 7.93 5.00
N GLY A 124 -14.11 7.60 4.76
CA GLY A 124 -13.33 6.74 5.65
C GLY A 124 -13.28 7.26 7.08
N LEU A 125 -13.10 8.56 7.28
CA LEU A 125 -13.07 9.19 8.61
C LEU A 125 -14.39 9.07 9.39
N ARG A 126 -15.52 8.83 8.71
CA ARG A 126 -16.81 8.63 9.39
C ARG A 126 -16.94 7.23 9.99
N PHE A 127 -16.27 6.24 9.41
CA PHE A 127 -16.47 4.82 9.73
C PHE A 127 -15.22 4.11 10.26
N VAL A 128 -14.04 4.71 10.11
CA VAL A 128 -12.77 4.16 10.58
C VAL A 128 -12.18 5.08 11.63
N ASN A 129 -11.76 4.50 12.75
CA ASN A 129 -11.05 5.24 13.78
C ASN A 129 -9.79 5.90 13.21
N ASN A 130 -9.65 7.20 13.41
CA ASN A 130 -8.50 7.98 12.92
C ASN A 130 -7.14 7.46 13.44
N ASP A 131 -7.11 6.80 14.61
CA ASP A 131 -5.90 6.18 15.15
C ASP A 131 -5.53 4.87 14.43
N ALA A 132 -6.38 4.32 13.57
CA ALA A 132 -6.09 3.07 12.86
C ALA A 132 -4.86 3.21 11.95
N CYS A 133 -4.98 3.78 10.80
CA CYS A 133 -3.90 4.30 9.95
C CYS A 133 -4.50 4.95 8.69
N TYR A 134 -3.77 5.82 8.05
CA TYR A 134 -4.22 6.50 6.83
C TYR A 134 -4.58 5.56 5.68
N PRO A 135 -3.79 4.51 5.35
CA PRO A 135 -4.17 3.51 4.35
C PRO A 135 -5.51 2.81 4.63
N ALA A 136 -5.81 2.48 5.89
CA ALA A 136 -7.10 1.89 6.25
C ALA A 136 -8.27 2.85 5.97
N ILE A 137 -8.10 4.12 6.35
CA ILE A 137 -9.11 5.17 6.13
C ILE A 137 -9.41 5.30 4.64
N ILE A 138 -8.39 5.39 3.79
CA ILE A 138 -8.56 5.53 2.33
C ILE A 138 -9.22 4.29 1.73
N SER A 139 -8.63 3.11 1.95
CA SER A 139 -9.09 1.89 1.28
C SER A 139 -10.51 1.51 1.69
N ILE A 140 -10.86 1.65 2.97
CA ILE A 140 -12.21 1.41 3.47
C ILE A 140 -13.15 2.52 2.99
N GLY A 141 -12.68 3.76 3.00
CA GLY A 141 -13.45 4.90 2.48
C GLY A 141 -13.85 4.74 1.03
N GLN A 142 -12.92 4.34 0.15
CA GLN A 142 -13.23 4.06 -1.28
C GLN A 142 -14.33 2.99 -1.42
N LEU A 143 -14.24 1.91 -0.64
CA LEU A 143 -15.24 0.84 -0.71
C LEU A 143 -16.62 1.28 -0.21
N VAL A 144 -16.68 2.00 0.90
CA VAL A 144 -17.94 2.50 1.46
C VAL A 144 -18.54 3.58 0.56
N GLU A 145 -17.72 4.51 0.06
CA GLU A 145 -18.14 5.55 -0.90
C GLU A 145 -18.77 4.93 -2.15
N ALA A 146 -18.10 3.94 -2.76
CA ALA A 146 -18.62 3.25 -3.92
C ALA A 146 -19.98 2.57 -3.64
N LEU A 147 -20.17 1.97 -2.47
CA LEU A 147 -21.46 1.38 -2.09
C LEU A 147 -22.54 2.44 -1.83
N GLN A 148 -22.16 3.64 -1.35
CA GLN A 148 -23.07 4.77 -1.12
C GLN A 148 -23.41 5.54 -2.39
N SER A 149 -22.60 5.44 -3.46
CA SER A 149 -22.81 6.18 -4.70
C SER A 149 -24.10 5.83 -5.43
N GLY A 150 -24.63 4.61 -5.22
CA GLY A 150 -25.78 4.07 -5.96
C GLY A 150 -25.41 3.53 -7.34
N GLU A 151 -24.15 3.55 -7.74
CA GLU A 151 -23.69 3.01 -9.03
C GLU A 151 -23.61 1.48 -9.04
N TYR A 152 -23.54 0.86 -7.86
CA TYR A 152 -23.43 -0.59 -7.70
C TYR A 152 -24.66 -1.15 -7.01
N ASP A 153 -25.18 -2.25 -7.54
CA ASP A 153 -26.24 -3.03 -6.89
C ASP A 153 -25.68 -3.71 -5.64
N VAL A 154 -25.98 -3.17 -4.47
CA VAL A 154 -25.43 -3.62 -3.17
C VAL A 154 -25.73 -5.09 -2.90
N GLU A 155 -26.89 -5.61 -3.33
CA GLU A 155 -27.27 -7.02 -3.14
C GLU A 155 -26.43 -7.97 -3.99
N ASN A 156 -25.86 -7.49 -5.10
CA ASN A 156 -24.98 -8.23 -5.99
C ASN A 156 -23.55 -7.66 -6.00
N THR A 157 -23.13 -7.05 -4.89
CA THR A 157 -21.77 -6.52 -4.73
C THR A 157 -21.04 -7.21 -3.59
N SER A 158 -19.75 -7.40 -3.75
CA SER A 158 -18.81 -7.85 -2.74
C SER A 158 -17.57 -6.98 -2.75
N VAL A 159 -16.86 -6.92 -1.65
CA VAL A 159 -15.62 -6.14 -1.56
C VAL A 159 -14.42 -7.04 -1.32
N LEU A 160 -13.27 -6.69 -1.91
CA LEU A 160 -12.02 -7.41 -1.72
C LEU A 160 -11.01 -6.49 -1.07
N MET A 161 -10.36 -6.99 -0.02
CA MET A 161 -9.29 -6.27 0.66
C MET A 161 -8.17 -7.21 1.08
N THR A 162 -6.94 -6.72 1.02
CA THR A 162 -5.77 -7.43 1.53
C THR A 162 -5.54 -7.09 2.99
N GLN A 163 -4.95 -8.02 3.74
CA GLN A 163 -4.41 -7.76 5.08
C GLN A 163 -3.05 -8.42 5.24
N THR A 164 -2.25 -7.87 6.14
CA THR A 164 -0.94 -8.44 6.51
C THR A 164 -1.00 -9.07 7.90
N GLY A 165 0.12 -9.49 8.44
CA GLY A 165 0.26 -9.99 9.80
C GLY A 165 1.28 -9.18 10.60
N GLY A 166 1.47 -9.52 11.87
CA GLY A 166 2.47 -8.92 12.74
C GLY A 166 2.06 -7.58 13.35
N GLY A 167 3.03 -6.73 13.65
CA GLY A 167 2.84 -5.45 14.34
C GLY A 167 2.35 -4.30 13.44
N CYS A 168 2.03 -4.55 12.18
CA CYS A 168 1.40 -3.58 11.30
C CYS A 168 -0.11 -3.51 11.55
N ARG A 169 -0.69 -2.32 11.53
CA ARG A 169 -2.15 -2.12 11.68
C ARG A 169 -2.96 -2.76 10.56
N ALA A 170 -2.35 -3.04 9.39
CA ALA A 170 -2.97 -3.80 8.30
C ALA A 170 -3.40 -5.22 8.68
N THR A 171 -2.93 -5.76 9.80
CA THR A 171 -3.44 -7.00 10.40
C THR A 171 -4.93 -6.93 10.72
N ASN A 172 -5.46 -5.73 10.92
CA ASN A 172 -6.84 -5.48 11.35
C ASN A 172 -7.74 -4.87 10.26
N TYR A 173 -7.29 -4.77 9.01
CA TYR A 173 -8.07 -4.13 7.95
C TYR A 173 -9.42 -4.82 7.70
N ILE A 174 -9.48 -6.15 7.74
CA ILE A 174 -10.72 -6.88 7.50
C ILE A 174 -11.76 -6.66 8.61
N PRO A 175 -11.43 -6.79 9.90
CA PRO A 175 -12.35 -6.41 10.97
C PRO A 175 -12.81 -4.95 10.89
N LEU A 176 -11.90 -4.00 10.62
CA LEU A 176 -12.25 -2.59 10.45
C LEU A 176 -13.20 -2.36 9.28
N LEU A 177 -12.97 -3.03 8.14
CA LEU A 177 -13.85 -2.95 6.98
C LEU A 177 -15.25 -3.48 7.29
N ARG A 178 -15.35 -4.64 7.97
CA ARG A 178 -16.67 -5.19 8.36
C ARG A 178 -17.42 -4.27 9.29
N LYS A 179 -16.72 -3.70 10.28
CA LYS A 179 -17.31 -2.69 11.16
C LYS A 179 -17.81 -1.49 10.35
N ALA A 180 -16.99 -0.95 9.47
CA ALA A 180 -17.36 0.20 8.64
C ALA A 180 -18.56 -0.10 7.74
N LEU A 181 -18.63 -1.29 7.12
CA LEU A 181 -19.77 -1.71 6.32
C LEU A 181 -21.05 -1.80 7.15
N ASN A 182 -20.98 -2.39 8.36
CA ASN A 182 -22.12 -2.46 9.27
C ASN A 182 -22.61 -1.06 9.67
N ASP A 183 -21.70 -0.20 10.09
CA ASP A 183 -22.00 1.17 10.54
C ASP A 183 -22.51 2.05 9.39
N ALA A 184 -22.09 1.75 8.14
CA ALA A 184 -22.59 2.42 6.94
C ALA A 184 -23.93 1.88 6.40
N GLY A 185 -24.47 0.82 7.02
CA GLY A 185 -25.76 0.22 6.63
C GLY A 185 -25.66 -0.89 5.56
N PHE A 186 -24.48 -1.47 5.35
CA PHE A 186 -24.20 -2.54 4.37
C PHE A 186 -23.75 -3.86 5.00
N PRO A 187 -24.39 -4.37 6.08
CA PRO A 187 -23.94 -5.59 6.77
C PRO A 187 -24.03 -6.84 5.89
N GLN A 188 -24.84 -6.81 4.83
CA GLN A 188 -25.04 -7.91 3.88
C GLN A 188 -23.91 -8.06 2.85
N VAL A 189 -23.02 -7.07 2.71
CA VAL A 189 -21.95 -7.10 1.69
C VAL A 189 -20.85 -8.08 2.08
N PRO A 190 -20.58 -9.13 1.27
CA PRO A 190 -19.50 -10.07 1.55
C PRO A 190 -18.12 -9.43 1.44
N VAL A 191 -17.23 -9.75 2.40
CA VAL A 191 -15.83 -9.29 2.39
C VAL A 191 -14.93 -10.45 2.00
N VAL A 192 -14.28 -10.34 0.84
CA VAL A 192 -13.24 -11.27 0.38
C VAL A 192 -11.90 -10.82 0.93
N SER A 193 -11.33 -11.60 1.83
CA SER A 193 -10.04 -11.32 2.47
C SER A 193 -8.92 -12.06 1.74
N ILE A 194 -7.86 -11.33 1.35
CA ILE A 194 -6.60 -11.90 0.88
C ILE A 194 -5.54 -11.61 1.94
N SER A 195 -5.03 -12.66 2.61
CA SER A 195 -3.97 -12.52 3.60
C SER A 195 -2.61 -12.83 2.99
N MET A 196 -1.70 -11.87 3.05
CA MET A 196 -0.29 -12.05 2.70
C MET A 196 0.50 -12.46 3.95
N GLY A 197 0.20 -13.63 4.51
CA GLY A 197 0.87 -14.14 5.70
C GLY A 197 0.11 -15.27 6.38
N ASN A 198 0.64 -15.79 7.48
CA ASN A 198 0.08 -16.94 8.21
C ASN A 198 -1.08 -16.57 9.16
N THR A 199 -1.73 -15.47 8.94
CA THR A 199 -2.93 -15.08 9.68
C THR A 199 -4.13 -15.78 9.06
N GLY A 200 -4.80 -16.63 9.81
CA GLY A 200 -5.86 -17.53 9.39
C GLY A 200 -6.70 -16.99 8.23
N VAL A 201 -6.48 -17.57 7.06
CA VAL A 201 -7.25 -17.20 5.85
C VAL A 201 -8.68 -17.60 6.11
N GLU A 202 -9.57 -16.61 6.16
CA GLU A 202 -11.00 -16.90 6.19
C GLU A 202 -11.39 -17.70 4.96
N SER A 203 -12.21 -18.71 5.17
CA SER A 203 -12.69 -19.53 4.07
C SER A 203 -13.63 -18.71 3.17
N ASN A 204 -13.11 -18.34 1.98
CA ASN A 204 -13.92 -17.73 0.93
C ASN A 204 -14.06 -18.73 -0.23
N PRO A 205 -15.04 -19.66 -0.19
CA PRO A 205 -15.16 -20.73 -1.18
C PRO A 205 -15.38 -20.21 -2.62
N GLY A 206 -15.90 -19.00 -2.77
CA GLY A 206 -16.07 -18.32 -4.06
C GLY A 206 -14.79 -17.74 -4.64
N PHE A 207 -13.80 -17.42 -3.81
CA PHE A 207 -12.54 -16.85 -4.26
C PHE A 207 -11.37 -17.83 -4.09
N ARG A 208 -10.77 -18.24 -5.19
CA ARG A 208 -9.67 -19.21 -5.17
C ARG A 208 -8.56 -18.80 -6.13
N PHE A 209 -7.33 -18.82 -5.65
CA PHE A 209 -6.15 -18.71 -6.49
C PHE A 209 -5.96 -20.01 -7.28
N THR A 210 -6.22 -19.96 -8.58
CA THR A 210 -5.93 -21.06 -9.50
C THR A 210 -4.61 -20.82 -10.23
N LEU A 211 -3.95 -21.88 -10.70
CA LEU A 211 -2.70 -21.73 -11.44
C LEU A 211 -2.85 -20.83 -12.70
N PRO A 212 -3.94 -20.92 -13.50
CA PRO A 212 -4.15 -19.97 -14.60
C PRO A 212 -4.29 -18.52 -14.14
N MET A 213 -5.00 -18.28 -13.03
CA MET A 213 -5.14 -16.93 -12.44
C MET A 213 -3.80 -16.38 -11.95
N MET A 214 -3.00 -17.20 -11.26
CA MET A 214 -1.66 -16.81 -10.81
C MET A 214 -0.74 -16.42 -11.97
N LYS A 215 -0.80 -17.16 -13.11
CA LYS A 215 -0.05 -16.80 -14.32
C LYS A 215 -0.50 -15.46 -14.92
N ARG A 216 -1.82 -15.19 -14.96
CA ARG A 216 -2.36 -13.90 -15.44
C ARG A 216 -1.94 -12.74 -14.56
N LEU A 217 -2.06 -12.92 -13.24
CA LEU A 217 -1.63 -11.91 -12.27
C LEU A 217 -0.12 -11.66 -12.35
N ALA A 218 0.70 -12.71 -12.46
CA ALA A 218 2.14 -12.55 -12.64
C ALA A 218 2.48 -11.74 -13.91
N VAL A 219 1.81 -12.03 -15.04
CA VAL A 219 1.99 -11.24 -16.28
C VAL A 219 1.51 -9.80 -16.07
N ALA A 220 0.39 -9.56 -15.37
CA ALA A 220 -0.13 -8.24 -15.07
C ALA A 220 0.85 -7.40 -14.23
N PHE A 221 1.37 -7.96 -13.13
CA PHE A 221 2.34 -7.27 -12.27
C PHE A 221 3.66 -7.00 -12.99
N LEU A 222 4.16 -7.94 -13.79
CA LEU A 222 5.38 -7.73 -14.58
C LEU A 222 5.20 -6.62 -15.63
N TYR A 223 4.02 -6.48 -16.23
CA TYR A 223 3.74 -5.34 -17.10
C TYR A 223 3.60 -4.02 -16.32
N GLY A 224 2.98 -4.06 -15.15
CA GLY A 224 2.87 -2.89 -14.29
C GLY A 224 4.24 -2.32 -13.91
N ASP A 225 5.14 -3.17 -13.37
CA ASP A 225 6.51 -2.78 -13.03
C ASP A 225 7.29 -2.28 -14.28
N LEU A 226 7.09 -2.94 -15.44
CA LEU A 226 7.71 -2.47 -16.68
C LEU A 226 7.23 -1.07 -17.06
N PHE A 227 5.91 -0.84 -17.06
CA PHE A 227 5.35 0.48 -17.41
C PHE A 227 5.76 1.55 -16.41
N GLU A 228 5.77 1.25 -15.12
CA GLU A 228 6.25 2.18 -14.10
C GLU A 228 7.66 2.66 -14.41
N ARG A 229 8.57 1.75 -14.74
CA ARG A 229 9.95 2.06 -15.10
C ARG A 229 10.06 2.88 -16.39
N VAL A 230 9.40 2.45 -17.46
CA VAL A 230 9.57 3.11 -18.76
C VAL A 230 8.80 4.43 -18.87
N VAL A 231 7.62 4.52 -18.26
CA VAL A 231 6.80 5.76 -18.27
C VAL A 231 7.46 6.84 -17.42
N TYR A 232 7.78 6.56 -16.15
CA TYR A 232 8.32 7.57 -15.24
C TYR A 232 9.73 8.04 -15.64
N ARG A 233 10.49 7.18 -16.32
CA ARG A 233 11.80 7.52 -16.86
C ARG A 233 11.74 8.33 -18.17
N THR A 234 10.67 8.24 -18.95
CA THR A 234 10.57 8.85 -20.26
C THR A 234 9.74 10.14 -20.24
N ARG A 235 8.59 10.14 -19.55
CA ARG A 235 7.63 11.23 -19.53
C ARG A 235 8.18 12.59 -19.13
N PRO A 236 9.07 12.71 -18.10
CA PRO A 236 9.60 14.02 -17.72
C PRO A 236 10.43 14.72 -18.82
N TYR A 237 10.87 13.95 -19.82
CA TYR A 237 11.76 14.43 -20.89
C TYR A 237 11.10 14.51 -22.26
N GLU A 238 9.83 14.07 -22.41
CA GLU A 238 9.15 14.03 -23.72
C GLU A 238 9.14 15.40 -24.40
N GLN A 239 9.37 15.42 -25.73
CA GLN A 239 9.32 16.66 -26.53
C GLN A 239 7.87 17.09 -26.79
N GLU A 240 7.00 16.12 -27.04
CA GLU A 240 5.57 16.35 -27.25
C GLU A 240 4.81 15.94 -25.98
N ALA A 241 4.16 16.89 -25.33
CA ALA A 241 3.42 16.66 -24.10
C ALA A 241 2.33 15.59 -24.28
N GLY A 242 2.32 14.59 -23.40
CA GLY A 242 1.37 13.48 -23.41
C GLY A 242 1.68 12.37 -24.42
N ALA A 243 2.80 12.42 -25.14
CA ALA A 243 3.20 11.35 -26.07
C ALA A 243 3.44 10.03 -25.34
N VAL A 244 4.07 10.08 -24.17
CA VAL A 244 4.34 8.91 -23.33
C VAL A 244 3.06 8.30 -22.76
N ASP A 245 2.13 9.13 -22.29
CA ASP A 245 0.85 8.65 -21.77
C ASP A 245 0.01 7.99 -22.87
N ARG A 246 -0.02 8.57 -24.09
CA ARG A 246 -0.68 7.95 -25.25
C ARG A 246 -0.04 6.61 -25.63
N LEU A 247 1.29 6.54 -25.69
CA LEU A 247 2.01 5.30 -25.97
C LEU A 247 1.71 4.21 -24.92
N HIS A 248 1.62 4.59 -23.64
CA HIS A 248 1.22 3.69 -22.57
C HIS A 248 -0.19 3.12 -22.80
N GLN A 249 -1.17 3.98 -23.09
CA GLN A 249 -2.55 3.54 -23.35
C GLN A 249 -2.64 2.61 -24.58
N GLU A 250 -1.97 2.94 -25.67
CA GLU A 250 -1.90 2.05 -26.84
C GLU A 250 -1.33 0.68 -26.50
N TRP A 251 -0.31 0.64 -25.63
CA TRP A 251 0.26 -0.65 -25.21
C TRP A 251 -0.67 -1.42 -24.30
N LEU A 252 -1.40 -0.77 -23.39
CA LEU A 252 -2.41 -1.46 -22.55
C LEU A 252 -3.45 -2.19 -23.42
N GLU A 253 -3.95 -1.56 -24.48
CA GLU A 253 -4.87 -2.18 -25.43
C GLU A 253 -4.22 -3.39 -26.14
N LYS A 254 -3.00 -3.23 -26.65
CA LYS A 254 -2.25 -4.27 -27.37
C LYS A 254 -1.97 -5.50 -26.50
N ILE A 255 -1.66 -5.31 -25.20
CA ILE A 255 -1.31 -6.41 -24.29
C ILE A 255 -2.51 -7.05 -23.57
N ALA A 256 -3.69 -6.45 -23.62
CA ALA A 256 -4.90 -6.95 -22.94
C ALA A 256 -5.15 -8.46 -23.21
N LYS A 257 -4.96 -8.89 -24.48
CA LYS A 257 -5.06 -10.31 -24.86
C LYS A 257 -4.00 -11.18 -24.17
N ASN A 258 -2.79 -10.66 -23.98
CA ASN A 258 -1.71 -11.38 -23.31
C ASN A 258 -1.99 -11.52 -21.80
N VAL A 259 -2.49 -10.47 -21.15
CA VAL A 259 -2.90 -10.53 -19.73
C VAL A 259 -3.99 -11.59 -19.55
N ARG A 260 -5.03 -11.60 -20.42
CA ARG A 260 -6.09 -12.63 -20.39
C ARG A 260 -5.57 -14.06 -20.54
N ASN A 261 -4.51 -14.26 -21.31
CA ASN A 261 -3.96 -15.61 -21.55
C ASN A 261 -2.93 -16.02 -20.49
N GLY A 262 -2.23 -15.08 -19.85
CA GLY A 262 -1.14 -15.34 -18.92
C GLY A 262 0.10 -15.99 -19.58
N SER A 263 0.37 -15.67 -20.86
CA SER A 263 1.48 -16.26 -21.63
C SER A 263 2.79 -15.51 -21.39
N PHE A 264 3.76 -16.15 -20.74
CA PHE A 264 5.10 -15.58 -20.52
C PHE A 264 5.92 -15.44 -21.82
N SER A 265 5.72 -16.31 -22.80
CA SER A 265 6.38 -16.18 -24.11
C SER A 265 5.92 -14.93 -24.84
N LEU A 266 4.62 -14.65 -24.81
CA LEU A 266 4.06 -13.45 -25.42
C LEU A 266 4.46 -12.20 -24.63
N PHE A 267 4.50 -12.29 -23.30
CA PHE A 267 5.03 -11.24 -22.44
C PHE A 267 6.47 -10.87 -22.85
N ASN A 268 7.37 -11.84 -22.95
CA ASN A 268 8.77 -11.60 -23.32
C ASN A 268 8.92 -10.95 -24.71
N ARG A 269 8.03 -11.23 -25.65
CA ARG A 269 8.00 -10.57 -26.96
C ARG A 269 7.53 -9.11 -26.87
N ASN A 270 6.42 -8.90 -26.19
CA ASN A 270 5.83 -7.57 -26.05
C ASN A 270 6.73 -6.65 -25.21
N MET A 271 7.29 -7.15 -24.12
CA MET A 271 8.19 -6.42 -23.23
C MET A 271 9.37 -5.81 -24.00
N LYS A 272 10.01 -6.59 -24.89
CA LYS A 272 11.11 -6.06 -25.72
C LYS A 272 10.66 -4.94 -26.65
N LYS A 273 9.46 -5.07 -27.22
CA LYS A 273 8.89 -4.03 -28.08
C LYS A 273 8.52 -2.78 -27.28
N ILE A 274 7.92 -2.95 -26.10
CA ILE A 274 7.60 -1.83 -25.19
C ILE A 274 8.88 -1.05 -24.89
N ILE A 275 9.94 -1.72 -24.42
CA ILE A 275 11.22 -1.07 -24.11
C ILE A 275 11.74 -0.33 -25.37
N GLN A 276 11.71 -0.96 -26.53
CA GLN A 276 12.17 -0.37 -27.79
C GLN A 276 11.35 0.84 -28.19
N ASP A 277 10.01 0.78 -28.09
CA ASP A 277 9.13 1.88 -28.48
C ASP A 277 9.32 3.08 -27.52
N PHE A 278 9.48 2.84 -26.21
CA PHE A 278 9.78 3.90 -25.25
C PHE A 278 11.20 4.47 -25.41
N ASP A 279 12.19 3.67 -25.84
CA ASP A 279 13.53 4.15 -26.18
C ASP A 279 13.51 5.09 -27.38
N GLN A 280 12.56 4.93 -28.31
CA GLN A 280 12.42 5.74 -29.50
C GLN A 280 11.64 7.04 -29.31
N VAL A 281 11.00 7.24 -28.14
CA VAL A 281 10.31 8.50 -27.85
C VAL A 281 11.30 9.67 -27.92
N PRO A 282 11.00 10.73 -28.72
CA PRO A 282 11.85 11.91 -28.77
C PRO A 282 11.91 12.64 -27.44
N LEU A 283 13.11 12.89 -26.92
CA LEU A 283 13.34 13.54 -25.65
C LEU A 283 14.07 14.86 -25.79
N ASN A 284 13.76 15.78 -24.89
CA ASN A 284 14.53 16.98 -24.67
C ASN A 284 15.89 16.64 -24.03
N ALA A 285 16.98 17.22 -24.54
CA ALA A 285 18.32 17.01 -24.02
C ALA A 285 18.58 17.85 -22.75
N ILE A 286 17.73 17.70 -21.73
CA ILE A 286 17.83 18.37 -20.44
C ILE A 286 18.19 17.37 -19.36
N LYS A 287 18.92 17.82 -18.34
CA LYS A 287 19.14 17.02 -17.13
C LYS A 287 18.12 17.44 -16.08
N LYS A 288 17.57 16.45 -15.40
CA LYS A 288 16.64 16.65 -14.27
C LYS A 288 17.16 15.90 -13.05
N PRO A 289 16.98 16.43 -11.83
CA PRO A 289 17.31 15.67 -10.65
C PRO A 289 16.41 14.45 -10.55
N ARG A 290 17.01 13.32 -10.21
CA ARG A 290 16.26 12.07 -9.96
C ARG A 290 15.86 12.01 -8.50
N VAL A 291 14.59 11.67 -8.23
CA VAL A 291 14.03 11.60 -6.88
C VAL A 291 13.41 10.23 -6.66
N GLY A 292 14.01 9.45 -5.76
CA GLY A 292 13.47 8.18 -5.30
C GLY A 292 12.21 8.38 -4.46
N VAL A 293 11.17 7.59 -4.74
CA VAL A 293 9.91 7.60 -4.00
C VAL A 293 9.76 6.26 -3.29
N VAL A 294 9.96 6.25 -1.99
CA VAL A 294 9.86 5.07 -1.14
C VAL A 294 8.86 5.30 0.00
N GLY A 295 8.48 4.28 0.73
CA GLY A 295 7.61 4.45 1.89
C GLY A 295 6.59 3.33 2.06
N GLU A 296 5.49 3.65 2.75
CA GLU A 296 4.37 2.72 2.94
C GLU A 296 3.69 2.43 1.60
N ILE A 297 3.35 1.18 1.38
CA ILE A 297 2.98 0.67 0.06
C ILE A 297 1.79 1.39 -0.58
N LEU A 298 0.69 1.67 0.16
CA LEU A 298 -0.43 2.42 -0.39
C LEU A 298 -0.04 3.87 -0.64
N VAL A 299 0.62 4.52 0.32
CA VAL A 299 1.04 5.93 0.20
C VAL A 299 2.07 6.10 -0.91
N LYS A 300 2.93 5.10 -1.15
CA LYS A 300 3.91 5.12 -2.25
C LYS A 300 3.26 5.13 -3.63
N TYR A 301 2.24 4.30 -3.85
CA TYR A 301 1.69 4.05 -5.19
C TYR A 301 0.36 4.72 -5.50
N SER A 302 -0.45 5.07 -4.49
CA SER A 302 -1.79 5.60 -4.70
C SER A 302 -1.79 7.14 -4.81
N PRO A 303 -2.21 7.71 -5.95
CA PRO A 303 -2.32 9.16 -6.13
C PRO A 303 -3.23 9.83 -5.08
N THR A 304 -4.36 9.20 -4.72
CA THR A 304 -5.24 9.71 -3.65
C THR A 304 -4.52 9.78 -2.30
N ALA A 305 -3.65 8.81 -2.01
CA ALA A 305 -2.94 8.75 -0.73
C ALA A 305 -1.76 9.72 -0.64
N ASN A 306 -1.12 10.06 -1.78
CA ASN A 306 0.11 10.85 -1.80
C ASN A 306 -0.02 12.20 -2.53
N ASN A 307 -1.24 12.62 -2.88
CA ASN A 307 -1.53 13.84 -3.65
C ASN A 307 -0.80 13.86 -4.99
N ASP A 308 -0.79 12.71 -5.69
CA ASP A 308 -0.14 12.51 -7.00
C ASP A 308 1.33 12.97 -7.02
N VAL A 309 2.09 12.46 -6.07
CA VAL A 309 3.49 12.88 -5.83
C VAL A 309 4.38 12.73 -7.04
N VAL A 310 4.16 11.73 -7.90
CA VAL A 310 4.94 11.52 -9.12
C VAL A 310 4.73 12.68 -10.09
N ARG A 311 3.47 13.04 -10.36
CA ARG A 311 3.14 14.19 -11.20
C ARG A 311 3.62 15.52 -10.60
N LEU A 312 3.54 15.63 -9.27
CA LEU A 312 4.08 16.79 -8.56
C LEU A 312 5.60 16.93 -8.77
N LEU A 313 6.37 15.84 -8.62
CA LEU A 313 7.82 15.85 -8.86
C LEU A 313 8.16 16.20 -10.31
N GLU A 314 7.41 15.65 -11.27
CA GLU A 314 7.56 16.00 -12.69
C GLU A 314 7.28 17.48 -12.96
N ALA A 315 6.23 18.04 -12.35
CA ALA A 315 5.88 19.46 -12.46
C ALA A 315 6.93 20.39 -11.81
N GLU A 316 7.58 19.94 -10.71
CA GLU A 316 8.71 20.62 -10.07
C GLU A 316 10.05 20.38 -10.82
N GLY A 317 10.01 19.70 -11.97
CA GLY A 317 11.16 19.52 -12.86
C GLY A 317 12.04 18.32 -12.55
N ALA A 318 11.60 17.33 -11.79
CA ALA A 318 12.32 16.10 -11.47
C ALA A 318 11.92 14.90 -12.34
N GLU A 319 12.72 13.84 -12.24
CA GLU A 319 12.38 12.48 -12.63
C GLU A 319 12.08 11.66 -11.38
N ALA A 320 10.88 11.12 -11.27
CA ALA A 320 10.53 10.21 -10.19
C ALA A 320 11.06 8.79 -10.46
N VAL A 321 11.64 8.17 -9.43
CA VAL A 321 12.11 6.78 -9.47
C VAL A 321 11.37 6.00 -8.38
N VAL A 322 10.46 5.13 -8.79
CA VAL A 322 9.62 4.35 -7.88
C VAL A 322 10.05 2.89 -7.94
N PRO A 323 10.42 2.25 -6.82
CA PRO A 323 10.74 0.82 -6.80
C PRO A 323 9.53 -0.07 -7.06
N ASP A 324 9.76 -1.22 -7.68
CA ASP A 324 8.75 -2.17 -8.18
C ASP A 324 7.84 -2.78 -7.10
N ILE A 325 6.58 -3.05 -7.43
CA ILE A 325 5.65 -3.79 -6.55
C ILE A 325 6.07 -5.26 -6.39
N VAL A 326 6.61 -5.89 -7.43
CA VAL A 326 7.07 -7.29 -7.36
C VAL A 326 8.22 -7.45 -6.35
N GLY A 327 9.04 -6.41 -6.15
CA GLY A 327 10.03 -6.35 -5.07
C GLY A 327 9.42 -6.57 -3.69
N PHE A 328 8.30 -5.90 -3.40
CA PHE A 328 7.57 -6.09 -2.15
C PHE A 328 6.96 -7.49 -1.99
N MET A 329 6.53 -8.12 -3.09
CA MET A 329 6.08 -9.52 -3.06
C MET A 329 7.24 -10.47 -2.71
N ASN A 330 8.41 -10.28 -3.33
CA ASN A 330 9.61 -11.04 -3.02
C ASN A 330 10.07 -10.84 -1.58
N TYR A 331 10.00 -9.60 -1.04
CA TYR A 331 10.24 -9.30 0.37
C TYR A 331 9.31 -10.11 1.29
N SER A 332 8.02 -10.16 1.00
CA SER A 332 7.05 -10.91 1.80
C SER A 332 7.35 -12.42 1.81
N LEU A 333 7.84 -12.96 0.69
CA LEU A 333 8.30 -14.36 0.59
C LEU A 333 9.62 -14.56 1.34
N TYR A 334 10.58 -13.65 1.20
CA TYR A 334 11.87 -13.72 1.90
C TYR A 334 11.70 -13.74 3.42
N ASN A 335 10.72 -13.03 3.95
CA ASN A 335 10.41 -13.06 5.38
C ASN A 335 9.99 -14.45 5.89
N GLN A 336 9.43 -15.34 5.04
CA GLN A 336 9.14 -16.73 5.45
C GLN A 336 10.42 -17.56 5.58
N ILE A 337 11.43 -17.27 4.75
CA ILE A 337 12.76 -17.89 4.81
C ILE A 337 13.41 -17.50 6.14
N TRP A 338 13.48 -16.20 6.41
CA TRP A 338 14.05 -15.65 7.64
C TRP A 338 13.38 -16.20 8.91
N ARG A 339 12.03 -16.26 8.91
CA ARG A 339 11.26 -16.84 10.02
C ARG A 339 11.57 -18.32 10.30
N TYR A 340 11.80 -19.10 9.26
CA TYR A 340 12.22 -20.47 9.43
C TYR A 340 13.62 -20.56 10.05
N GLU A 341 14.55 -19.78 9.54
CA GLU A 341 15.96 -19.83 9.92
C GLU A 341 16.22 -19.31 11.34
N HIS A 342 15.47 -18.29 11.77
CA HIS A 342 15.69 -17.63 13.06
C HIS A 342 14.65 -17.95 14.14
N LEU A 343 13.42 -18.30 13.73
CA LEU A 343 12.31 -18.54 14.66
C LEU A 343 11.82 -20.01 14.63
N GLY A 344 12.43 -20.88 13.82
CA GLY A 344 12.05 -22.28 13.70
C GLY A 344 10.64 -22.51 13.14
N MET A 345 10.08 -21.56 12.38
CA MET A 345 8.74 -21.71 11.82
C MET A 345 8.69 -22.72 10.66
N ALA A 346 7.50 -23.01 10.15
CA ALA A 346 7.22 -24.12 9.25
C ALA A 346 8.18 -24.22 8.05
N LYS A 347 8.98 -25.30 7.99
CA LYS A 347 9.89 -25.62 6.87
C LYS A 347 9.21 -25.63 5.51
N LYS A 348 7.93 -26.05 5.46
CA LYS A 348 7.14 -26.06 4.23
C LYS A 348 6.93 -24.65 3.66
N SER A 349 6.71 -23.66 4.52
CA SER A 349 6.57 -22.25 4.09
C SER A 349 7.85 -21.71 3.50
N LYS A 350 9.02 -22.03 4.10
CA LYS A 350 10.34 -21.71 3.52
C LYS A 350 10.51 -22.29 2.12
N MET A 351 10.26 -23.59 1.95
CA MET A 351 10.43 -24.25 0.65
C MET A 351 9.54 -23.65 -0.44
N ILE A 352 8.30 -23.27 -0.10
CA ILE A 352 7.37 -22.58 -1.01
C ILE A 352 7.90 -21.19 -1.36
N ALA A 353 8.41 -20.46 -0.38
CA ALA A 353 8.96 -19.13 -0.57
C ALA A 353 10.21 -19.15 -1.45
N ASP A 354 11.17 -20.04 -1.18
CA ASP A 354 12.38 -20.23 -1.99
C ASP A 354 12.02 -20.51 -3.45
N PHE A 355 11.08 -21.44 -3.68
CA PHE A 355 10.63 -21.79 -5.04
C PHE A 355 9.93 -20.60 -5.72
N ALA A 356 9.09 -19.86 -5.00
CA ALA A 356 8.34 -18.73 -5.53
C ALA A 356 9.27 -17.58 -5.91
N ILE A 357 10.24 -17.20 -5.06
CA ILE A 357 11.25 -16.17 -5.37
C ILE A 357 12.05 -16.57 -6.62
N MET A 358 12.57 -17.81 -6.65
CA MET A 358 13.32 -18.31 -7.79
C MET A 358 12.50 -18.25 -9.09
N ALA A 359 11.21 -18.60 -9.02
CA ALA A 359 10.32 -18.55 -10.19
C ALA A 359 10.07 -17.11 -10.65
N ILE A 360 9.83 -16.17 -9.71
CA ILE A 360 9.61 -14.74 -10.01
C ILE A 360 10.88 -14.13 -10.62
N GLU A 361 12.04 -14.31 -10.00
CA GLU A 361 13.31 -13.79 -10.53
C GLU A 361 13.64 -14.38 -11.91
N ARG A 362 13.33 -15.66 -12.14
CA ARG A 362 13.50 -16.28 -13.47
C ARG A 362 12.58 -15.65 -14.53
N LEU A 363 11.36 -15.23 -14.15
CA LEU A 363 10.44 -14.52 -15.03
C LEU A 363 10.88 -13.08 -15.29
N GLN A 364 11.49 -12.41 -14.31
CA GLN A 364 12.03 -11.05 -14.44
C GLN A 364 13.35 -11.00 -15.25
N LYS A 365 14.14 -12.06 -15.25
CA LYS A 365 15.47 -12.08 -15.89
C LYS A 365 15.51 -11.63 -17.36
N PRO A 366 14.55 -12.01 -18.25
CA PRO A 366 14.53 -11.48 -19.62
C PRO A 366 14.25 -9.98 -19.67
N MET A 367 13.43 -9.45 -18.74
CA MET A 367 13.10 -8.03 -18.61
C MET A 367 14.32 -7.25 -18.11
N ASP A 368 14.96 -7.71 -17.05
CA ASP A 368 16.21 -7.15 -16.54
C ASP A 368 17.28 -7.04 -17.64
N LYS A 369 17.49 -8.13 -18.40
CA LYS A 369 18.45 -8.11 -19.50
C LYS A 369 18.08 -7.09 -20.60
N ALA A 370 16.80 -6.94 -20.91
CA ALA A 370 16.36 -6.01 -21.95
C ALA A 370 16.45 -4.54 -21.47
N LEU A 371 16.12 -4.28 -20.21
CA LEU A 371 16.27 -2.95 -19.60
C LEU A 371 17.74 -2.53 -19.56
N ARG A 372 18.65 -3.39 -19.08
CA ARG A 372 20.11 -3.11 -19.06
C ARG A 372 20.74 -2.99 -20.46
N ALA A 373 20.12 -3.53 -21.50
CA ALA A 373 20.58 -3.34 -22.87
C ALA A 373 20.17 -1.98 -23.47
N SER A 374 19.19 -1.32 -22.88
CA SER A 374 18.83 0.08 -23.20
C SER A 374 19.84 1.02 -22.55
N THR A 375 20.10 2.16 -23.20
CA THR A 375 20.91 3.23 -22.62
C THR A 375 20.11 4.13 -21.67
N ARG A 376 18.80 3.93 -21.59
CA ARG A 376 17.86 4.78 -20.87
C ARG A 376 17.36 4.18 -19.56
N PHE A 377 17.15 2.86 -19.54
CA PHE A 377 16.48 2.18 -18.42
C PHE A 377 17.47 1.42 -17.54
N GLU A 378 17.13 1.30 -16.26
CA GLU A 378 17.90 0.56 -15.28
C GLU A 378 17.37 -0.85 -15.10
N GLY A 379 18.23 -1.77 -14.70
CA GLY A 379 17.88 -3.16 -14.42
C GLY A 379 17.12 -3.35 -13.12
N ILE A 380 16.85 -4.62 -12.81
CA ILE A 380 16.16 -5.07 -11.60
C ILE A 380 17.18 -5.67 -10.64
N HIS A 381 17.05 -5.41 -9.35
CA HIS A 381 17.91 -5.99 -8.33
C HIS A 381 17.21 -7.15 -7.61
N SER A 382 18.02 -8.15 -7.20
CA SER A 382 17.52 -9.32 -6.48
C SER A 382 17.12 -8.95 -5.06
N ILE A 383 16.07 -9.62 -4.53
CA ILE A 383 15.68 -9.45 -3.13
C ILE A 383 16.79 -9.85 -2.15
N TYR A 384 17.64 -10.79 -2.53
CA TYR A 384 18.79 -11.21 -1.72
C TYR A 384 19.84 -10.11 -1.61
N GLN A 385 20.10 -9.38 -2.70
CA GLN A 385 20.98 -8.22 -2.71
C GLN A 385 20.44 -7.10 -1.80
N LEU A 386 19.14 -6.77 -1.94
CA LEU A 386 18.51 -5.76 -1.07
C LEU A 386 18.57 -6.17 0.41
N ALA A 387 18.39 -7.46 0.72
CA ALA A 387 18.48 -7.97 2.08
C ALA A 387 19.90 -7.83 2.65
N GLU A 388 20.94 -8.14 1.86
CA GLU A 388 22.32 -7.98 2.24
C GLU A 388 22.63 -6.50 2.54
N GLN A 389 22.32 -5.60 1.63
CA GLN A 389 22.50 -4.14 1.79
C GLN A 389 21.74 -3.61 3.02
N ALA A 390 20.48 -3.98 3.21
CA ALA A 390 19.70 -3.54 4.36
C ALA A 390 20.28 -4.04 5.69
N SER A 391 20.87 -5.24 5.70
CA SER A 391 21.44 -5.86 6.91
C SER A 391 22.61 -5.10 7.52
N GLU A 392 23.27 -4.23 6.73
CA GLU A 392 24.38 -3.37 7.20
C GLU A 392 23.89 -2.24 8.10
N ILE A 393 22.62 -1.85 7.98
CA ILE A 393 22.02 -0.70 8.71
C ILE A 393 20.96 -1.14 9.69
N VAL A 394 20.11 -2.10 9.31
CA VAL A 394 18.96 -2.53 10.12
C VAL A 394 18.86 -4.05 10.14
N SER A 395 18.46 -4.61 11.27
CA SER A 395 18.22 -6.06 11.34
C SER A 395 17.10 -6.50 10.37
N ILE A 396 17.35 -7.54 9.60
CA ILE A 396 16.37 -8.19 8.72
C ILE A 396 15.17 -8.77 9.52
N GLY A 397 15.31 -8.91 10.84
CA GLY A 397 14.21 -9.24 11.76
C GLY A 397 13.11 -8.17 11.82
N ASN A 398 13.35 -6.94 11.35
CA ASN A 398 12.34 -5.91 11.15
C ASN A 398 11.52 -6.21 9.90
N HIS A 399 10.68 -7.24 9.93
CA HIS A 399 9.93 -7.77 8.78
C HIS A 399 8.41 -7.52 8.86
N THR A 400 7.99 -6.48 9.58
CA THR A 400 6.58 -6.09 9.70
C THR A 400 6.29 -4.86 8.84
N GLY A 401 5.16 -4.84 8.14
CA GLY A 401 4.88 -3.83 7.12
C GLY A 401 5.92 -3.90 6.01
N GLU A 402 6.45 -2.76 5.57
CA GLU A 402 7.55 -2.68 4.60
C GLU A 402 8.88 -3.17 5.20
N GLY A 403 9.03 -3.06 6.51
CA GLY A 403 10.16 -3.58 7.27
C GLY A 403 11.51 -3.19 6.68
N TRP A 404 12.51 -4.08 6.79
CA TRP A 404 13.87 -3.87 6.30
C TRP A 404 13.93 -3.54 4.78
N PHE A 405 12.90 -3.95 4.02
CA PHE A 405 12.82 -3.70 2.59
C PHE A 405 12.85 -2.21 2.25
N LEU A 406 12.16 -1.37 3.03
CA LEU A 406 12.18 0.08 2.88
C LEU A 406 13.61 0.66 3.03
N THR A 407 14.39 0.15 3.99
CA THR A 407 15.82 0.54 4.13
C THR A 407 16.61 0.07 2.92
N GLY A 408 16.39 -1.16 2.47
CA GLY A 408 17.04 -1.73 1.28
C GLY A 408 16.74 -0.92 0.01
N GLU A 409 15.49 -0.51 -0.22
CA GLU A 409 15.11 0.36 -1.34
C GLU A 409 15.87 1.71 -1.31
N MET A 410 16.02 2.32 -0.12
CA MET A 410 16.78 3.57 -0.01
C MET A 410 18.26 3.39 -0.33
N ILE A 411 18.88 2.31 0.15
CA ILE A 411 20.28 2.00 -0.15
C ILE A 411 20.47 1.73 -1.64
N ASP A 412 19.61 0.92 -2.21
CA ASP A 412 19.64 0.58 -3.64
C ASP A 412 19.57 1.84 -4.52
N LEU A 413 18.67 2.76 -4.21
CA LEU A 413 18.56 4.05 -4.88
C LEU A 413 19.87 4.86 -4.79
N LEU A 414 20.46 4.96 -3.59
CA LEU A 414 21.70 5.70 -3.36
C LEU A 414 22.89 5.10 -4.13
N GLU A 415 23.01 3.78 -4.16
CA GLU A 415 24.05 3.07 -4.92
C GLU A 415 23.88 3.21 -6.44
N ASN A 416 22.64 3.47 -6.91
CA ASN A 416 22.32 3.75 -8.30
C ASN A 416 22.28 5.26 -8.63
N ASN A 417 22.93 6.10 -7.83
CA ASN A 417 23.04 7.54 -8.01
C ASN A 417 21.69 8.29 -7.97
N VAL A 418 20.67 7.75 -7.29
CA VAL A 418 19.45 8.45 -6.96
C VAL A 418 19.59 9.02 -5.55
N ASN A 419 20.29 10.13 -5.44
CA ASN A 419 20.70 10.70 -4.15
C ASN A 419 19.58 11.47 -3.45
N ASN A 420 18.53 11.86 -4.16
CA ASN A 420 17.38 12.55 -3.58
C ASN A 420 16.27 11.53 -3.33
N ILE A 421 15.78 11.42 -2.11
CA ILE A 421 14.78 10.42 -1.73
C ILE A 421 13.68 11.07 -0.89
N ILE A 422 12.43 10.85 -1.26
CA ILE A 422 11.29 11.10 -0.41
C ILE A 422 10.76 9.79 0.16
N CYS A 423 10.67 9.72 1.48
CA CYS A 423 10.08 8.59 2.19
C CYS A 423 8.68 8.98 2.65
N LEU A 424 7.67 8.43 1.97
CA LEU A 424 6.26 8.71 2.19
C LEU A 424 5.72 7.77 3.26
N GLN A 425 5.16 8.30 4.32
CA GLN A 425 4.71 7.47 5.42
C GLN A 425 3.40 7.96 6.02
N PRO A 426 2.51 7.06 6.45
CA PRO A 426 1.39 7.44 7.28
C PRO A 426 1.89 7.99 8.62
N PHE A 427 1.26 9.02 9.14
CA PHE A 427 1.56 9.51 10.47
C PHE A 427 1.38 8.37 11.50
N GLY A 428 2.35 8.23 12.42
CA GLY A 428 2.32 7.18 13.44
C GLY A 428 2.51 5.75 12.93
N CYS A 429 2.98 5.54 11.69
CA CYS A 429 3.30 4.22 11.16
C CYS A 429 4.56 3.65 11.82
N LEU A 430 4.41 2.65 12.70
CA LEU A 430 5.53 2.06 13.43
C LEU A 430 6.63 1.50 12.52
N PRO A 431 6.33 0.62 11.52
CA PRO A 431 7.37 0.11 10.64
C PRO A 431 8.17 1.23 9.97
N ASN A 432 7.50 2.21 9.37
CA ASN A 432 8.16 3.29 8.65
C ASN A 432 8.95 4.24 9.57
N HIS A 433 8.53 4.41 10.81
CA HIS A 433 9.31 5.17 11.80
C HIS A 433 10.62 4.47 12.15
N VAL A 434 10.63 3.15 12.26
CA VAL A 434 11.84 2.36 12.59
C VAL A 434 12.77 2.28 11.39
N VAL A 435 12.29 1.74 10.27
CA VAL A 435 13.13 1.35 9.11
C VAL A 435 13.18 2.40 8.00
N GLY A 436 12.36 3.45 8.07
CA GLY A 436 12.40 4.59 7.17
C GLY A 436 13.05 5.79 7.84
N LYS A 437 12.30 6.48 8.69
CA LYS A 437 12.75 7.73 9.35
C LYS A 437 13.92 7.48 10.34
N GLY A 438 13.88 6.37 11.07
CA GLY A 438 14.89 6.04 12.09
C GLY A 438 16.28 5.80 11.51
N VAL A 439 16.39 5.32 10.29
CA VAL A 439 17.69 5.01 9.65
C VAL A 439 18.30 6.18 8.86
N MET A 440 17.55 7.28 8.63
CA MET A 440 18.00 8.38 7.76
C MET A 440 19.30 9.04 8.21
N LYS A 441 19.54 9.13 9.53
CA LYS A 441 20.80 9.69 10.05
C LYS A 441 21.98 8.81 9.68
N GLU A 442 21.81 7.50 9.78
CA GLU A 442 22.86 6.53 9.44
C GLU A 442 23.08 6.49 7.93
N LEU A 443 22.02 6.52 7.12
CA LEU A 443 22.14 6.63 5.67
C LEU A 443 22.94 7.86 5.23
N ARG A 444 22.68 9.04 5.81
CA ARG A 444 23.46 10.25 5.52
C ARG A 444 24.91 10.16 6.00
N ARG A 445 25.19 9.39 7.04
CA ARG A 445 26.56 9.16 7.51
C ARG A 445 27.34 8.29 6.53
N GLN A 446 26.73 7.25 5.98
CA GLN A 446 27.36 6.34 5.02
C GLN A 446 27.36 6.92 3.60
N TYR A 447 26.32 7.66 3.22
CA TYR A 447 26.15 8.30 1.92
C TYR A 447 26.03 9.82 2.11
N PRO A 448 27.16 10.56 2.22
CA PRO A 448 27.13 12.02 2.51
C PRO A 448 26.35 12.85 1.48
N GLN A 449 26.21 12.35 0.25
CA GLN A 449 25.43 12.98 -0.83
C GLN A 449 23.92 12.79 -0.69
N ALA A 450 23.46 11.96 0.25
CA ALA A 450 22.06 11.61 0.41
C ALA A 450 21.20 12.78 0.90
N ASN A 451 20.27 13.22 0.07
CA ASN A 451 19.26 14.22 0.34
C ASN A 451 17.92 13.53 0.56
N ILE A 452 17.63 13.14 1.80
CA ILE A 452 16.45 12.31 2.14
C ILE A 452 15.47 13.14 2.96
N ALA A 453 14.18 13.12 2.62
CA ALA A 453 13.12 13.75 3.39
C ALA A 453 12.00 12.75 3.72
N ALA A 454 11.62 12.65 5.00
CA ALA A 454 10.41 11.95 5.41
C ALA A 454 9.20 12.88 5.30
N ILE A 455 8.13 12.39 4.69
CA ILE A 455 6.88 13.14 4.50
C ILE A 455 5.74 12.35 5.10
N ASP A 456 5.14 12.90 6.15
CA ASP A 456 4.01 12.28 6.84
C ASP A 456 2.71 12.59 6.08
N TYR A 457 1.88 11.55 5.91
CA TYR A 457 0.53 11.63 5.33
C TYR A 457 -0.50 11.21 6.37
N ASP A 458 -1.54 12.03 6.47
CA ASP A 458 -2.63 11.85 7.43
C ASP A 458 -3.81 12.71 6.95
N PRO A 459 -5.06 12.36 7.25
CA PRO A 459 -6.21 13.17 6.85
C PRO A 459 -6.14 14.64 7.31
N GLY A 460 -5.53 14.88 8.48
CA GLY A 460 -5.39 16.20 9.08
C GLY A 460 -4.13 16.99 8.71
N VAL A 461 -3.20 16.38 7.98
CA VAL A 461 -1.94 17.05 7.62
C VAL A 461 -2.16 18.10 6.54
N SER A 462 -1.51 19.26 6.72
CA SER A 462 -1.53 20.34 5.73
C SER A 462 -0.78 19.96 4.47
N ILE A 463 -1.48 19.94 3.32
CA ILE A 463 -0.88 19.75 1.99
C ILE A 463 0.24 20.76 1.75
N VAL A 464 0.08 22.01 2.20
CA VAL A 464 1.10 23.06 2.06
C VAL A 464 2.41 22.66 2.74
N ASN A 465 2.33 22.04 3.94
CA ASN A 465 3.53 21.57 4.65
C ASN A 465 4.23 20.43 3.90
N GLN A 466 3.46 19.51 3.30
CA GLN A 466 4.00 18.43 2.47
C GLN A 466 4.70 19.01 1.23
N LEU A 467 4.03 19.92 0.50
CA LEU A 467 4.60 20.61 -0.66
C LEU A 467 5.88 21.37 -0.31
N ASN A 468 5.90 22.09 0.81
CA ASN A 468 7.08 22.85 1.25
C ASN A 468 8.28 21.92 1.53
N ARG A 469 8.06 20.73 2.11
CA ARG A 469 9.12 19.73 2.33
C ARG A 469 9.66 19.16 1.01
N ILE A 470 8.77 18.88 0.05
CA ILE A 470 9.16 18.41 -1.29
C ILE A 470 9.96 19.51 -2.01
N ARG A 471 9.50 20.76 -1.99
CA ARG A 471 10.20 21.89 -2.61
C ARG A 471 11.56 22.18 -1.98
N LEU A 472 11.68 22.01 -0.68
CA LEU A 472 12.97 22.14 0.00
C LEU A 472 13.97 21.06 -0.45
N LEU A 473 13.52 19.81 -0.57
CA LEU A 473 14.32 18.73 -1.13
C LEU A 473 14.70 19.04 -2.58
N MET A 474 13.76 19.53 -3.40
CA MET A 474 13.99 19.89 -4.79
C MET A 474 14.98 21.06 -4.95
N ALA A 475 14.93 22.05 -4.06
CA ALA A 475 15.88 23.17 -4.07
C ALA A 475 17.34 22.66 -3.87
N THR A 476 17.53 21.72 -2.93
CA THR A 476 18.82 21.07 -2.70
C THR A 476 19.24 20.21 -3.90
N ALA A 477 18.30 19.44 -4.48
CA ALA A 477 18.55 18.58 -5.63
C ALA A 477 18.97 19.37 -6.88
N ASN A 478 18.28 20.48 -7.16
CA ASN A 478 18.58 21.37 -8.29
C ASN A 478 19.94 22.06 -8.11
N LYS A 479 20.28 22.46 -6.89
CA LYS A 479 21.60 23.04 -6.60
C LYS A 479 22.72 22.02 -6.88
N ALA A 480 22.59 20.78 -6.39
CA ALA A 480 23.56 19.72 -6.63
C ALA A 480 23.68 19.31 -8.11
N LEU A 481 22.61 19.52 -8.92
CA LEU A 481 22.66 19.25 -10.36
C LEU A 481 23.39 20.36 -11.15
N ALA A 482 23.43 21.59 -10.62
CA ALA A 482 24.07 22.74 -11.23
C ALA A 482 25.56 22.84 -10.93
N GLU A 483 26.02 22.23 -9.84
CA GLU A 483 27.43 22.06 -9.45
C GLU A 483 28.09 20.91 -10.21
#